data_c821f1e4ea8210f3abbdbf6c6069d03c
#
_entry.id   c821f1e4ea8210f3abbdbf6c6069d03c
#
_cell.length_a   1.000
_cell.length_b   1.000
_cell.length_c   1.000
_cell.angle_alpha   90.00
_cell.angle_beta   90.00
_cell.angle_gamma   90.00
#
_symmetry.space_group_name_H-M   'P 1'
#
loop_
_entity.id
_entity.type
_entity.pdbx_description
1 polymer ?
#
loop_
_entity_poly.entity_id
_entity_poly.type
_entity_poly.pdbx_seq_one_letter_code
_entity_poly.pdbx_strand_id
1 'polypeptide(L)'
;MKAPRVTPQAPTATLTAPEPTPGQQPSLKILGQYLKDLSFENPNAPLSLAPQQQQPDINISVNVNARNLGPSDFEVELHLDAKATTDGKVIFAADLLYAGMFRLENFPANLLHPAVLIECPRMLFPFARQILADATRNGGFPPLMLDPIDFTVMYQRRLQQQQATAQA
;
A
#
# COMPACT_ATOMS: atom_id res chain seq x y z
N MET A 1 -5.86 18.45 -2.11
CA MET A 1 -5.47 17.11 -1.67
C MET A 1 -3.96 17.02 -1.58
N LYS A 2 -3.44 16.69 -0.41
CA LYS A 2 -2.00 16.55 -0.21
C LYS A 2 -1.56 15.19 -0.77
N ALA A 3 -0.45 15.13 -1.52
CA ALA A 3 0.09 13.88 -2.05
C ALA A 3 0.40 12.89 -0.91
N PRO A 4 0.21 11.57 -1.12
CA PRO A 4 0.53 10.58 -0.10
C PRO A 4 1.99 10.68 0.32
N ARG A 5 2.24 10.66 1.63
CA ARG A 5 3.60 10.59 2.19
C ARG A 5 4.11 9.17 2.05
N VAL A 6 5.24 9.02 1.38
CA VAL A 6 5.99 7.74 1.38
C VAL A 6 6.93 7.75 2.58
N THR A 7 6.69 6.85 3.53
CA THR A 7 7.60 6.67 4.68
C THR A 7 8.80 5.83 4.23
N PRO A 8 10.05 6.17 4.64
CA PRO A 8 11.21 5.33 4.34
C PRO A 8 11.05 3.95 4.99
N GLN A 9 11.18 2.91 4.21
CA GLN A 9 11.04 1.53 4.64
C GLN A 9 12.40 0.86 4.85
N ALA A 10 12.44 -0.11 5.75
CA ALA A 10 13.58 -1.00 5.98
C ALA A 10 14.07 -1.67 4.68
N PRO A 11 15.33 -2.13 4.62
CA PRO A 11 15.89 -2.73 3.41
C PRO A 11 15.01 -3.89 2.95
N THR A 12 14.56 -3.81 1.70
CA THR A 12 13.73 -4.83 1.07
C THR A 12 14.58 -6.10 0.90
N ALA A 13 14.03 -7.22 1.34
CA ALA A 13 14.59 -8.52 1.01
C ALA A 13 14.78 -8.64 -0.51
N THR A 14 15.88 -9.23 -0.92
CA THR A 14 16.14 -9.46 -2.34
C THR A 14 15.07 -10.43 -2.86
N LEU A 15 14.26 -9.97 -3.81
CA LEU A 15 13.26 -10.80 -4.46
C LEU A 15 13.94 -11.60 -5.57
N THR A 16 13.78 -12.91 -5.53
CA THR A 16 14.38 -13.83 -6.50
C THR A 16 13.34 -14.78 -7.07
N ALA A 17 13.48 -15.15 -8.32
CA ALA A 17 12.69 -16.17 -9.00
C ALA A 17 13.60 -17.01 -9.92
N PRO A 18 13.17 -18.20 -10.34
CA PRO A 18 13.85 -18.99 -11.32
C PRO A 18 14.06 -18.24 -12.64
N GLU A 19 15.10 -18.56 -13.35
CA GLU A 19 15.35 -17.99 -14.66
C GLU A 19 14.21 -18.31 -15.65
N PRO A 20 13.89 -17.38 -16.57
CA PRO A 20 12.81 -17.59 -17.53
C PRO A 20 13.18 -18.71 -18.50
N THR A 21 12.20 -19.57 -18.77
CA THR A 21 12.32 -20.64 -19.78
C THR A 21 12.24 -20.04 -21.18
N PRO A 22 13.19 -20.32 -22.09
CA PRO A 22 13.14 -19.82 -23.46
C PRO A 22 11.81 -20.16 -24.14
N GLY A 23 11.18 -19.15 -24.77
CA GLY A 23 9.92 -19.31 -25.50
C GLY A 23 8.65 -19.23 -24.65
N GLN A 24 8.75 -19.13 -23.33
CA GLN A 24 7.60 -18.91 -22.45
C GLN A 24 7.45 -17.42 -22.12
N GLN A 25 6.19 -16.95 -22.12
CA GLN A 25 5.89 -15.56 -21.77
C GLN A 25 5.81 -15.38 -20.24
N PRO A 26 6.14 -14.19 -19.73
CA PRO A 26 5.93 -13.85 -18.34
C PRO A 26 4.44 -13.98 -17.95
N SER A 27 4.19 -14.58 -16.81
CA SER A 27 2.83 -14.68 -16.26
C SER A 27 2.78 -14.24 -14.82
N LEU A 28 1.71 -13.52 -14.47
CA LEU A 28 1.41 -13.08 -13.12
C LEU A 28 0.02 -13.57 -12.75
N LYS A 29 -0.09 -14.30 -11.63
CA LYS A 29 -1.36 -14.84 -11.11
C LYS A 29 -1.53 -14.44 -9.66
N ILE A 30 -2.75 -14.06 -9.30
CA ILE A 30 -3.16 -13.89 -7.90
C ILE A 30 -3.56 -15.26 -7.36
N LEU A 31 -2.89 -15.72 -6.32
CA LEU A 31 -3.22 -16.97 -5.64
C LEU A 31 -4.23 -16.76 -4.51
N GLY A 32 -4.21 -15.58 -3.89
CA GLY A 32 -5.14 -15.20 -2.86
C GLY A 32 -4.91 -13.76 -2.42
N GLN A 33 -5.95 -13.16 -1.84
CA GLN A 33 -5.89 -11.82 -1.25
C GLN A 33 -6.52 -11.87 0.14
N TYR A 34 -5.99 -11.13 1.08
CA TYR A 34 -6.46 -11.17 2.46
C TYR A 34 -6.12 -9.90 3.24
N LEU A 35 -7.00 -9.61 4.18
CA LEU A 35 -6.76 -8.61 5.21
C LEU A 35 -5.84 -9.19 6.28
N LYS A 36 -4.71 -8.55 6.55
CA LYS A 36 -3.78 -8.96 7.61
C LYS A 36 -4.05 -8.22 8.91
N ASP A 37 -4.30 -6.92 8.82
CA ASP A 37 -4.59 -6.09 9.99
C ASP A 37 -5.42 -4.87 9.59
N LEU A 38 -6.33 -4.46 10.48
CA LEU A 38 -7.13 -3.26 10.34
C LEU A 38 -7.39 -2.68 11.72
N SER A 39 -6.99 -1.44 11.91
CA SER A 39 -7.41 -0.64 13.06
C SER A 39 -8.12 0.63 12.60
N PHE A 40 -9.17 0.99 13.31
CA PHE A 40 -9.87 2.26 13.13
C PHE A 40 -10.15 2.87 14.49
N GLU A 41 -9.78 4.13 14.66
CA GLU A 41 -9.93 4.86 15.90
C GLU A 41 -10.69 6.17 15.66
N ASN A 42 -11.68 6.43 16.52
CA ASN A 42 -12.40 7.69 16.61
C ASN A 42 -12.35 8.17 18.07
N PRO A 43 -11.17 8.70 18.50
CA PRO A 43 -10.90 8.94 19.92
C PRO A 43 -11.75 10.05 20.54
N ASN A 44 -12.32 10.94 19.73
CA ASN A 44 -13.12 12.08 20.17
C ASN A 44 -14.61 11.90 19.88
N ALA A 45 -15.08 10.68 19.59
CA ALA A 45 -16.50 10.41 19.46
C ALA A 45 -17.23 10.60 20.80
N PRO A 46 -18.49 11.09 20.83
CA PRO A 46 -19.30 11.48 19.67
C PRO A 46 -19.02 12.90 19.13
N LEU A 47 -18.20 13.71 19.80
CA LEU A 47 -17.98 15.12 19.44
C LEU A 47 -17.36 15.27 18.05
N SER A 48 -16.53 14.34 17.61
CA SER A 48 -15.92 14.30 16.29
C SER A 48 -16.95 14.16 15.14
N LEU A 49 -18.17 13.69 15.47
CA LEU A 49 -19.27 13.52 14.50
C LEU A 49 -20.15 14.76 14.36
N ALA A 50 -19.94 15.79 15.21
CA ALA A 50 -20.64 17.06 15.07
C ALA A 50 -20.23 17.77 13.76
N PRO A 51 -21.14 18.61 13.21
CA PRO A 51 -20.78 19.42 12.03
C PRO A 51 -19.50 20.20 12.26
N GLN A 52 -18.51 19.97 11.41
CA GLN A 52 -17.22 20.67 11.48
C GLN A 52 -17.31 21.99 10.71
N GLN A 53 -16.76 23.05 11.30
CA GLN A 53 -16.68 24.35 10.61
C GLN A 53 -15.62 24.38 9.53
N GLN A 54 -14.64 23.50 9.62
CA GLN A 54 -13.52 23.35 8.66
C GLN A 54 -13.41 21.89 8.19
N GLN A 55 -12.98 21.71 6.95
CA GLN A 55 -12.67 20.39 6.47
C GLN A 55 -11.44 19.84 7.19
N PRO A 56 -11.47 18.56 7.63
CA PRO A 56 -10.30 17.93 8.22
C PRO A 56 -9.10 17.89 7.26
N ASP A 57 -7.90 18.08 7.80
CA ASP A 57 -6.66 17.78 7.08
C ASP A 57 -6.41 16.27 7.14
N ILE A 58 -6.37 15.63 5.98
CA ILE A 58 -6.21 14.19 5.88
C ILE A 58 -4.80 13.88 5.37
N ASN A 59 -4.01 13.24 6.23
CA ASN A 59 -2.69 12.74 5.88
C ASN A 59 -2.78 11.24 5.58
N ILE A 60 -2.24 10.85 4.43
CA ILE A 60 -2.24 9.46 3.97
C ILE A 60 -0.80 9.04 3.71
N SER A 61 -0.44 7.89 4.25
CA SER A 61 0.84 7.23 4.03
C SER A 61 0.60 5.89 3.34
N VAL A 62 1.43 5.57 2.35
CA VAL A 62 1.33 4.35 1.57
C VAL A 62 2.69 3.67 1.54
N ASN A 63 2.72 2.39 1.89
CA ASN A 63 3.92 1.56 1.84
C ASN A 63 3.64 0.23 1.16
N VAL A 64 4.62 -0.29 0.43
CA VAL A 64 4.58 -1.60 -0.21
C VAL A 64 5.75 -2.42 0.28
N ASN A 65 5.47 -3.62 0.75
CA ASN A 65 6.46 -4.64 1.09
C ASN A 65 6.24 -5.87 0.24
N ALA A 66 7.33 -6.60 -0.02
CA ALA A 66 7.25 -7.88 -0.69
C ALA A 66 8.28 -8.85 -0.13
N ARG A 67 7.94 -10.13 -0.11
CA ARG A 67 8.85 -11.21 0.27
C ARG A 67 8.57 -12.46 -0.55
N ASN A 68 9.60 -13.28 -0.75
CA ASN A 68 9.44 -14.60 -1.33
C ASN A 68 8.74 -15.54 -0.35
N LEU A 69 7.81 -16.35 -0.87
CA LEU A 69 7.19 -17.48 -0.17
C LEU A 69 7.70 -18.82 -0.72
N GLY A 70 8.21 -18.82 -1.94
CA GLY A 70 8.72 -19.96 -2.66
C GLY A 70 9.47 -19.53 -3.90
N PRO A 71 9.83 -20.43 -4.80
CA PRO A 71 10.64 -20.11 -5.98
C PRO A 71 10.01 -19.04 -6.88
N SER A 72 8.69 -19.10 -7.09
CA SER A 72 7.94 -18.18 -7.94
C SER A 72 6.79 -17.48 -7.20
N ASP A 73 6.65 -17.72 -5.91
CA ASP A 73 5.55 -17.21 -5.10
C ASP A 73 6.01 -16.08 -4.19
N PHE A 74 5.23 -15.00 -4.17
CA PHE A 74 5.53 -13.78 -3.44
C PHE A 74 4.33 -13.35 -2.60
N GLU A 75 4.57 -12.92 -1.37
CA GLU A 75 3.61 -12.10 -0.64
C GLU A 75 3.92 -10.65 -0.90
N VAL A 76 2.89 -9.88 -1.26
CA VAL A 76 2.96 -8.43 -1.39
C VAL A 76 1.99 -7.81 -0.40
N GLU A 77 2.48 -6.90 0.41
CA GLU A 77 1.73 -6.18 1.42
C GLU A 77 1.56 -4.73 0.99
N LEU A 78 0.34 -4.25 1.05
CA LEU A 78 -0.01 -2.84 0.88
C LEU A 78 -0.47 -2.28 2.22
N HIS A 79 0.32 -1.36 2.78
CA HIS A 79 0.03 -0.68 4.02
C HIS A 79 -0.50 0.72 3.73
N LEU A 80 -1.71 1.01 4.20
CA LEU A 80 -2.35 2.31 4.11
C LEU A 80 -2.58 2.85 5.52
N ASP A 81 -2.03 4.01 5.81
CA ASP A 81 -2.28 4.76 7.05
C ASP A 81 -2.98 6.06 6.68
N ALA A 82 -4.10 6.35 7.33
CA ALA A 82 -4.87 7.57 7.12
C ALA A 82 -5.21 8.22 8.45
N LYS A 83 -4.88 9.50 8.59
CA LYS A 83 -5.16 10.28 9.80
C LYS A 83 -5.82 11.59 9.44
N ALA A 84 -7.01 11.82 9.96
CA ALA A 84 -7.74 13.09 9.83
C ALA A 84 -7.60 13.92 11.11
N THR A 85 -7.27 15.20 10.95
CA THR A 85 -7.11 16.13 12.07
C THR A 85 -7.82 17.46 11.78
N THR A 86 -8.35 18.09 12.82
CA THR A 86 -8.87 19.47 12.78
C THR A 86 -8.36 20.19 14.03
N ASP A 87 -7.75 21.37 13.86
CA ASP A 87 -7.20 22.17 14.96
C ASP A 87 -6.26 21.36 15.88
N GLY A 88 -5.45 20.49 15.32
CA GLY A 88 -4.52 19.63 16.05
C GLY A 88 -5.16 18.43 16.77
N LYS A 89 -6.49 18.27 16.70
CA LYS A 89 -7.22 17.13 17.28
C LYS A 89 -7.43 16.05 16.25
N VAL A 90 -7.22 14.80 16.65
CA VAL A 90 -7.49 13.63 15.80
C VAL A 90 -9.00 13.43 15.68
N ILE A 91 -9.49 13.45 14.44
CA ILE A 91 -10.89 13.14 14.11
C ILE A 91 -11.05 11.64 13.97
N PHE A 92 -10.23 11.02 13.12
CA PHE A 92 -10.08 9.56 13.05
C PHE A 92 -8.65 9.19 12.65
N ALA A 93 -8.29 7.97 12.95
CA ALA A 93 -7.08 7.32 12.47
C ALA A 93 -7.42 5.90 12.01
N ALA A 94 -6.93 5.52 10.83
CA ALA A 94 -7.11 4.19 10.28
C ALA A 94 -5.77 3.65 9.82
N ASP A 95 -5.49 2.39 10.15
CA ASP A 95 -4.30 1.66 9.74
C ASP A 95 -4.73 0.34 9.11
N LEU A 96 -4.35 0.09 7.87
CA LEU A 96 -4.75 -1.06 7.09
C LEU A 96 -3.53 -1.76 6.51
N LEU A 97 -3.40 -3.04 6.80
CA LEU A 97 -2.45 -3.94 6.14
C LEU A 97 -3.21 -4.98 5.32
N TYR A 98 -3.22 -4.81 4.02
CA TYR A 98 -3.85 -5.70 3.05
C TYR A 98 -2.78 -6.39 2.20
N ALA A 99 -2.94 -7.68 1.95
CA ALA A 99 -1.92 -8.45 1.29
C ALA A 99 -2.48 -9.38 0.21
N GLY A 100 -1.60 -9.87 -0.64
CA GLY A 100 -1.88 -10.91 -1.61
C GLY A 100 -0.71 -11.84 -1.81
N MET A 101 -1.02 -13.09 -2.14
CA MET A 101 -0.06 -14.05 -2.68
C MET A 101 -0.13 -14.02 -4.19
N PHE A 102 1.02 -13.90 -4.82
CA PHE A 102 1.17 -13.81 -6.26
C PHE A 102 2.16 -14.86 -6.74
N ARG A 103 1.86 -15.46 -7.89
CA ARG A 103 2.81 -16.31 -8.62
C ARG A 103 3.30 -15.56 -9.85
N LEU A 104 4.61 -15.38 -9.94
CA LEU A 104 5.27 -14.75 -11.07
C LEU A 104 6.23 -15.76 -11.71
N GLU A 105 5.94 -16.14 -12.95
CA GLU A 105 6.73 -17.12 -13.70
C GLU A 105 7.28 -16.50 -14.99
N ASN A 106 8.45 -16.91 -15.39
CA ASN A 106 9.12 -16.50 -16.63
C ASN A 106 9.40 -14.99 -16.75
N PHE A 107 9.56 -14.30 -15.62
CA PHE A 107 10.00 -12.90 -15.63
C PHE A 107 11.52 -12.83 -15.77
N PRO A 108 12.04 -11.99 -16.70
CA PRO A 108 13.45 -11.62 -16.70
C PRO A 108 13.84 -11.02 -15.35
N ALA A 109 15.06 -11.30 -14.89
CA ALA A 109 15.52 -10.87 -13.56
C ALA A 109 15.39 -9.35 -13.32
N ASN A 110 15.63 -8.54 -14.35
CA ASN A 110 15.50 -7.09 -14.30
C ASN A 110 14.04 -6.58 -14.27
N LEU A 111 13.06 -7.40 -14.64
CA LEU A 111 11.63 -7.06 -14.64
C LEU A 111 10.87 -7.63 -13.45
N LEU A 112 11.43 -8.60 -12.74
CA LEU A 112 10.79 -9.24 -11.62
C LEU A 112 10.49 -8.25 -10.49
N HIS A 113 11.50 -7.51 -10.04
CA HIS A 113 11.39 -6.57 -8.94
C HIS A 113 10.34 -5.46 -9.20
N PRO A 114 10.35 -4.77 -10.36
CA PRO A 114 9.29 -3.81 -10.67
C PRO A 114 7.92 -4.49 -10.83
N ALA A 115 7.81 -5.69 -11.39
CA ALA A 115 6.53 -6.39 -11.49
C ALA A 115 5.92 -6.65 -10.10
N VAL A 116 6.71 -7.12 -9.14
CA VAL A 116 6.25 -7.39 -7.78
C VAL A 116 5.88 -6.10 -7.03
N LEU A 117 6.61 -5.01 -7.20
CA LEU A 117 6.44 -3.77 -6.43
C LEU A 117 5.57 -2.70 -7.12
N ILE A 118 5.19 -2.90 -8.37
CA ILE A 118 4.30 -2.00 -9.11
C ILE A 118 2.99 -2.69 -9.46
N GLU A 119 3.04 -3.83 -10.16
CA GLU A 119 1.82 -4.47 -10.66
C GLU A 119 1.03 -5.16 -9.55
N CYS A 120 1.68 -5.87 -8.63
CA CYS A 120 1.01 -6.54 -7.54
C CYS A 120 0.25 -5.57 -6.61
N PRO A 121 0.85 -4.50 -6.08
CA PRO A 121 0.11 -3.55 -5.25
C PRO A 121 -0.96 -2.79 -6.04
N ARG A 122 -0.78 -2.57 -7.34
CA ARG A 122 -1.81 -2.00 -8.21
C ARG A 122 -3.07 -2.85 -8.22
N MET A 123 -2.93 -4.18 -8.21
CA MET A 123 -4.06 -5.11 -8.15
C MET A 123 -4.72 -5.15 -6.77
N LEU A 124 -3.96 -4.95 -5.69
CA LEU A 124 -4.48 -4.92 -4.31
C LEU A 124 -5.21 -3.62 -3.97
N PHE A 125 -4.80 -2.51 -4.55
CA PHE A 125 -5.24 -1.17 -4.16
C PHE A 125 -6.76 -0.96 -4.22
N PRO A 126 -7.52 -1.38 -5.24
CA PRO A 126 -8.96 -1.19 -5.27
C PRO A 126 -9.68 -1.84 -4.08
N PHE A 127 -9.22 -2.99 -3.63
CA PHE A 127 -9.79 -3.70 -2.47
C PHE A 127 -9.40 -3.03 -1.15
N ALA A 128 -8.14 -2.66 -0.99
CA ALA A 128 -7.65 -1.92 0.17
C ALA A 128 -8.37 -0.57 0.31
N ARG A 129 -8.53 0.16 -0.79
CA ARG A 129 -9.30 1.41 -0.83
C ARG A 129 -10.74 1.21 -0.35
N GLN A 130 -11.41 0.14 -0.79
CA GLN A 130 -12.77 -0.15 -0.38
C GLN A 130 -12.86 -0.44 1.12
N ILE A 131 -11.94 -1.24 1.67
CA ILE A 131 -11.90 -1.54 3.10
C ILE A 131 -11.75 -0.26 3.93
N LEU A 132 -10.87 0.64 3.51
CA LEU A 132 -10.65 1.92 4.20
C LEU A 132 -11.89 2.83 4.11
N ALA A 133 -12.55 2.90 2.96
CA ALA A 133 -13.80 3.64 2.79
C ALA A 133 -14.92 3.09 3.68
N ASP A 134 -15.04 1.77 3.79
CA ASP A 134 -16.02 1.11 4.65
C ASP A 134 -15.73 1.35 6.14
N ALA A 135 -14.47 1.30 6.55
CA ALA A 135 -14.08 1.59 7.93
C ALA A 135 -14.43 3.02 8.35
N THR A 136 -14.12 4.01 7.51
CA THR A 136 -14.46 5.41 7.79
C THR A 136 -15.97 5.65 7.81
N ARG A 137 -16.72 5.06 6.90
CA ARG A 137 -18.19 5.12 6.88
C ARG A 137 -18.79 4.50 8.13
N ASN A 138 -18.31 3.33 8.54
CA ASN A 138 -18.76 2.67 9.77
C ASN A 138 -18.36 3.45 11.04
N GLY A 139 -17.30 4.25 10.96
CA GLY A 139 -16.91 5.20 12.00
C GLY A 139 -17.82 6.43 12.13
N GLY A 140 -18.82 6.59 11.26
CA GLY A 140 -19.76 7.71 11.25
C GLY A 140 -19.34 8.89 10.38
N PHE A 141 -18.31 8.72 9.53
CA PHE A 141 -17.81 9.76 8.63
C PHE A 141 -18.22 9.50 7.18
N PRO A 142 -18.12 10.50 6.30
CA PRO A 142 -18.13 10.23 4.86
C PRO A 142 -17.05 9.21 4.49
N PRO A 143 -17.32 8.28 3.55
CA PRO A 143 -16.33 7.29 3.15
C PRO A 143 -15.07 7.97 2.58
N LEU A 144 -13.90 7.60 3.08
CA LEU A 144 -12.62 8.08 2.57
C LEU A 144 -12.28 7.34 1.29
N MET A 145 -12.49 8.01 0.17
CA MET A 145 -12.15 7.48 -1.16
C MET A 145 -10.79 8.02 -1.58
N LEU A 146 -9.77 7.18 -1.53
CA LEU A 146 -8.43 7.54 -1.97
C LEU A 146 -8.36 7.69 -3.49
N ASP A 147 -7.63 8.72 -3.94
CA ASP A 147 -7.28 8.80 -5.36
C ASP A 147 -6.38 7.63 -5.78
N PRO A 148 -6.40 7.25 -7.06
CA PRO A 148 -5.48 6.24 -7.57
C PRO A 148 -4.02 6.57 -7.25
N ILE A 149 -3.28 5.55 -6.82
CA ILE A 149 -1.87 5.68 -6.48
C ILE A 149 -1.02 5.31 -7.69
N ASP A 150 -0.03 6.15 -8.01
CA ASP A 150 0.97 5.83 -9.01
C ASP A 150 2.12 5.03 -8.36
N PHE A 151 2.00 3.71 -8.39
CA PHE A 151 3.00 2.80 -7.84
C PHE A 151 4.33 2.84 -8.62
N THR A 152 4.31 3.24 -9.89
CA THR A 152 5.53 3.43 -10.68
C THR A 152 6.37 4.58 -10.13
N VAL A 153 5.73 5.72 -9.87
CA VAL A 153 6.39 6.87 -9.25
C VAL A 153 6.90 6.54 -7.85
N MET A 154 6.11 5.81 -7.05
CA MET A 154 6.55 5.35 -5.72
C MET A 154 7.79 4.47 -5.80
N TYR A 155 7.82 3.51 -6.72
CA TYR A 155 8.94 2.63 -6.96
C TYR A 155 10.21 3.39 -7.35
N GLN A 156 10.10 4.34 -8.29
CA GLN A 156 11.22 5.18 -8.71
C GLN A 156 11.80 6.00 -7.57
N ARG A 157 10.94 6.64 -6.76
CA ARG A 157 11.37 7.39 -5.56
C ARG A 157 12.11 6.51 -4.57
N ARG A 158 11.65 5.28 -4.36
CA ARG A 158 12.31 4.32 -3.48
C ARG A 158 13.71 3.96 -3.98
N LEU A 159 13.87 3.71 -5.28
CA LEU A 159 15.19 3.45 -5.87
C LEU A 159 16.16 4.62 -5.68
N GLN A 160 15.68 5.85 -5.90
CA GLN A 160 16.49 7.06 -5.68
C GLN A 160 16.94 7.22 -4.23
N GLN A 161 16.04 6.96 -3.26
CA GLN A 161 16.37 7.00 -1.84
C GLN A 161 17.43 5.95 -1.45
N GLN A 162 17.30 4.72 -1.97
CA GLN A 162 18.27 3.66 -1.74
C GLN A 162 19.65 4.01 -2.30
N GLN A 163 19.73 4.60 -3.49
CA GLN A 163 20.98 5.06 -4.08
C GLN A 163 21.63 6.19 -3.28
N ALA A 164 20.84 7.16 -2.80
CA ALA A 164 21.33 8.25 -1.97
C ALA A 164 21.90 7.75 -0.63
N THR A 165 21.26 6.75 -0.01
CA THR A 165 21.73 6.15 1.25
C THR A 165 23.00 5.30 1.06
N ALA A 166 23.16 4.67 -0.10
CA ALA A 166 24.35 3.86 -0.41
C ALA A 166 25.61 4.71 -0.73
N GLN A 167 25.43 6.00 -1.03
CA GLN A 167 26.52 6.93 -1.33
C GLN A 167 26.92 7.82 -0.12
N ALA A 168 26.17 7.75 0.97
CA ALA A 168 26.44 8.45 2.20
C ALA A 168 27.23 7.59 3.21
#